data_6b195df973551dcc8697fcaf002867e6
#
_entry.id   6b195df973551dcc8697fcaf002867e6
#
_cell.length_a   1.000
_cell.length_b   1.000
_cell.length_c   1.000
_cell.angle_alpha   90.00
_cell.angle_beta   90.00
_cell.angle_gamma   90.00
#
_symmetry.space_group_name_H-M   'P 1'
#
loop_
_entity.id
_entity.type
_entity.pdbx_description
1 polymer ?
#
loop_
_entity_poly.entity_id
_entity_poly.type
_entity_poly.pdbx_seq_one_letter_code
_entity_poly.pdbx_strand_id
1 'polypeptide(L)'
;MNRIVEISAENMLISVEAGVTWKAMHEALKPLGLRLPFFGTFSGAKATVGGGLSNGALFLGSARYGTATDCMLGLEVILANGTRVRTGQSGFEHVDHCFYRTYGPDLAGLFTHDCGTLGVKIAATFRLIEAPVHSGYASFVFDGPAQTAAALSAVARTGAAEEAYVFDPASTRKNLEANGIKDDLKTLAQVIRNERSLLKGLRSGVQLALGGKDFVAPDAFSLHVVTTGRTEAAVEADLDACREAALKGGGAEIVNSIPKAVRAGLFPHLNGVLGPKGDRWAALNAKVPHSGAMALINASAKLLAPYEARMQELGVWMSYLYIAVGNHAFSFEPVFHWFDEWLPMHQRTPQPAFLADLKNPAPNPAARQLVEEVRRAMTQLFREHGAASNQIGKTYQYREGLRAETRDLLDALKRSVDPLGLMNPGALGFDR
;
A
#
# COMPACT_ATOMS: atom_id res chain seq x y z
N MET A 1 -7.60 -22.28 -4.92
CA MET A 1 -7.07 -21.36 -5.97
C MET A 1 -5.83 -20.61 -5.44
N ASN A 2 -4.71 -21.33 -5.26
CA ASN A 2 -3.47 -20.77 -4.71
C ASN A 2 -2.21 -21.32 -5.41
N ARG A 3 -2.35 -21.77 -6.67
CA ARG A 3 -1.23 -22.31 -7.45
C ARG A 3 -0.57 -21.20 -8.26
N ILE A 4 0.76 -21.24 -8.33
CA ILE A 4 1.52 -20.58 -9.39
C ILE A 4 1.37 -21.48 -10.60
N VAL A 5 0.74 -20.98 -11.65
CA VAL A 5 0.40 -21.76 -12.85
C VAL A 5 1.61 -21.87 -13.74
N GLU A 6 2.35 -20.77 -13.90
CA GLU A 6 3.51 -20.68 -14.78
C GLU A 6 4.46 -19.57 -14.31
N ILE A 7 5.76 -19.79 -14.48
CA ILE A 7 6.80 -18.76 -14.46
C ILE A 7 7.60 -18.94 -15.75
N SER A 8 7.54 -17.94 -16.64
CA SER A 8 8.33 -17.90 -17.86
C SER A 8 9.40 -16.81 -17.73
N ALA A 9 10.64 -17.23 -17.46
CA ALA A 9 11.79 -16.32 -17.44
C ALA A 9 12.10 -15.76 -18.83
N GLU A 10 11.91 -16.56 -19.87
CA GLU A 10 12.11 -16.13 -21.27
C GLU A 10 11.14 -15.04 -21.67
N ASN A 11 9.85 -15.19 -21.34
CA ASN A 11 8.81 -14.24 -21.67
C ASN A 11 8.61 -13.15 -20.60
N MET A 12 9.38 -13.19 -19.52
CA MET A 12 9.30 -12.24 -18.40
C MET A 12 7.90 -12.09 -17.84
N LEU A 13 7.22 -13.22 -17.61
CA LEU A 13 5.86 -13.25 -17.06
C LEU A 13 5.66 -14.33 -15.99
N ILE A 14 4.64 -14.13 -15.15
CA ILE A 14 4.12 -15.10 -14.18
C ILE A 14 2.60 -15.13 -14.25
N SER A 15 2.03 -16.34 -14.32
CA SER A 15 0.59 -16.60 -14.24
C SER A 15 0.26 -17.32 -12.95
N VAL A 16 -0.71 -16.78 -12.20
CA VAL A 16 -1.08 -17.29 -10.88
C VAL A 16 -2.58 -17.35 -10.69
N GLU A 17 -3.06 -18.26 -9.86
CA GLU A 17 -4.43 -18.26 -9.36
C GLU A 17 -4.64 -17.10 -8.37
N ALA A 18 -5.86 -16.59 -8.29
CA ALA A 18 -6.21 -15.38 -7.53
C ALA A 18 -5.96 -15.47 -6.01
N GLY A 19 -5.88 -16.68 -5.46
CA GLY A 19 -5.61 -16.93 -4.04
C GLY A 19 -4.11 -17.01 -3.68
N VAL A 20 -3.20 -16.89 -4.65
CA VAL A 20 -1.76 -16.78 -4.38
C VAL A 20 -1.48 -15.48 -3.64
N THR A 21 -0.64 -15.51 -2.61
CA THR A 21 -0.23 -14.31 -1.86
C THR A 21 0.94 -13.60 -2.53
N TRP A 22 1.07 -12.29 -2.30
CA TRP A 22 2.21 -11.51 -2.82
C TRP A 22 3.55 -12.06 -2.33
N LYS A 23 3.59 -12.54 -1.07
CA LYS A 23 4.76 -13.20 -0.50
C LYS A 23 5.13 -14.48 -1.25
N ALA A 24 4.15 -15.34 -1.54
CA ALA A 24 4.39 -16.61 -2.24
C ALA A 24 4.96 -16.37 -3.65
N MET A 25 4.44 -15.36 -4.37
CA MET A 25 5.01 -14.98 -5.67
C MET A 25 6.45 -14.48 -5.55
N HIS A 26 6.71 -13.61 -4.59
CA HIS A 26 8.06 -13.08 -4.36
C HIS A 26 9.06 -14.19 -4.03
N GLU A 27 8.67 -15.14 -3.17
CA GLU A 27 9.51 -16.27 -2.77
C GLU A 27 9.80 -17.23 -3.94
N ALA A 28 8.82 -17.46 -4.83
CA ALA A 28 8.99 -18.28 -6.01
C ALA A 28 9.89 -17.64 -7.08
N LEU A 29 9.83 -16.30 -7.23
CA LEU A 29 10.62 -15.57 -8.22
C LEU A 29 12.06 -15.28 -7.77
N LYS A 30 12.28 -15.13 -6.47
CA LYS A 30 13.58 -14.77 -5.89
C LYS A 30 14.74 -15.67 -6.30
N PRO A 31 14.62 -17.03 -6.30
CA PRO A 31 15.70 -17.92 -6.75
C PRO A 31 16.07 -17.76 -8.22
N LEU A 32 15.15 -17.24 -9.04
CA LEU A 32 15.34 -17.00 -10.47
C LEU A 32 15.96 -15.62 -10.76
N GLY A 33 16.22 -14.81 -9.74
CA GLY A 33 16.68 -13.42 -9.91
C GLY A 33 15.61 -12.50 -10.50
N LEU A 34 14.32 -12.88 -10.40
CA LEU A 34 13.18 -12.14 -10.94
C LEU A 34 12.29 -11.57 -9.85
N ARG A 35 11.50 -10.57 -10.17
CA ARG A 35 10.42 -10.07 -9.33
C ARG A 35 9.34 -9.33 -10.13
N LEU A 36 8.22 -9.07 -9.49
CA LEU A 36 7.25 -8.10 -9.99
C LEU A 36 7.81 -6.66 -9.87
N PRO A 37 7.44 -5.73 -10.76
CA PRO A 37 7.70 -4.29 -10.59
C PRO A 37 7.08 -3.76 -9.29
N PHE A 38 5.76 -3.79 -9.15
CA PHE A 38 5.07 -3.74 -7.86
C PHE A 38 5.12 -5.14 -7.26
N PHE A 39 5.67 -5.31 -6.10
CA PHE A 39 5.90 -6.66 -5.57
C PHE A 39 5.19 -6.94 -4.22
N GLY A 40 4.39 -6.02 -3.72
CA GLY A 40 3.51 -6.36 -2.62
C GLY A 40 3.06 -5.21 -1.73
N THR A 41 2.25 -5.56 -0.77
CA THR A 41 1.78 -4.70 0.32
C THR A 41 2.38 -5.17 1.64
N PHE A 42 2.32 -4.38 2.70
CA PHE A 42 2.67 -4.85 4.05
C PHE A 42 1.88 -6.10 4.48
N SER A 43 0.63 -6.22 4.04
CA SER A 43 -0.21 -7.39 4.30
C SER A 43 0.08 -8.58 3.39
N GLY A 44 1.10 -8.49 2.52
CA GLY A 44 1.39 -9.46 1.45
C GLY A 44 1.65 -10.90 1.92
N ALA A 45 1.94 -11.12 3.20
CA ALA A 45 1.99 -12.46 3.78
C ALA A 45 0.64 -13.21 3.73
N LYS A 46 -0.48 -12.49 3.70
CA LYS A 46 -1.86 -13.02 3.66
C LYS A 46 -2.68 -12.44 2.52
N ALA A 47 -2.40 -11.20 2.10
CA ALA A 47 -3.11 -10.57 0.99
C ALA A 47 -2.86 -11.32 -0.31
N THR A 48 -3.96 -11.65 -1.00
CA THR A 48 -3.95 -12.43 -2.24
C THR A 48 -3.96 -11.52 -3.47
N VAL A 49 -3.54 -12.07 -4.59
CA VAL A 49 -3.55 -11.40 -5.89
C VAL A 49 -4.94 -10.90 -6.25
N GLY A 50 -5.96 -11.76 -6.18
CA GLY A 50 -7.33 -11.38 -6.54
C GLY A 50 -7.87 -10.24 -5.66
N GLY A 51 -7.60 -10.28 -4.36
CA GLY A 51 -7.94 -9.20 -3.43
C GLY A 51 -7.19 -7.90 -3.74
N GLY A 52 -5.90 -7.99 -4.03
CA GLY A 52 -5.06 -6.85 -4.38
C GLY A 52 -5.50 -6.14 -5.66
N LEU A 53 -5.86 -6.89 -6.71
CA LEU A 53 -6.36 -6.34 -7.97
C LEU A 53 -7.77 -5.75 -7.82
N SER A 54 -8.64 -6.40 -7.03
CA SER A 54 -10.00 -5.90 -6.78
C SER A 54 -10.02 -4.61 -5.97
N ASN A 55 -9.02 -4.38 -5.09
CA ASN A 55 -9.00 -3.28 -4.13
C ASN A 55 -7.88 -2.26 -4.37
N GLY A 56 -7.07 -2.42 -5.42
CA GLY A 56 -6.02 -1.48 -5.77
C GLY A 56 -4.83 -1.51 -4.82
N ALA A 57 -4.21 -2.69 -4.66
CA ALA A 57 -3.04 -2.84 -3.82
C ALA A 57 -1.88 -1.93 -4.25
N LEU A 58 -1.27 -1.26 -3.29
CA LEU A 58 -0.10 -0.41 -3.46
C LEU A 58 0.86 -0.57 -2.27
N PHE A 59 2.08 -0.19 -2.40
CA PHE A 59 3.13 0.14 -1.45
C PHE A 59 4.52 -0.22 -2.00
N LEU A 60 4.95 -1.49 -1.96
CA LEU A 60 6.30 -1.90 -2.35
C LEU A 60 6.50 -1.74 -3.86
N GLY A 61 7.35 -0.81 -4.25
CA GLY A 61 7.62 -0.46 -5.64
C GLY A 61 6.69 0.62 -6.23
N SER A 62 5.68 1.09 -5.48
CA SER A 62 4.63 1.96 -6.03
C SER A 62 5.11 3.32 -6.50
N ALA A 63 6.17 3.89 -5.92
CA ALA A 63 6.65 5.21 -6.33
C ALA A 63 7.22 5.21 -7.76
N ARG A 64 7.80 4.10 -8.22
CA ARG A 64 8.33 3.95 -9.58
C ARG A 64 7.35 3.25 -10.52
N TYR A 65 6.67 2.22 -10.05
CA TYR A 65 5.96 1.27 -10.90
C TYR A 65 4.43 1.34 -10.78
N GLY A 66 3.90 2.25 -9.95
CA GLY A 66 2.45 2.36 -9.72
C GLY A 66 1.91 1.28 -8.80
N THR A 67 0.70 0.82 -9.09
CA THR A 67 -0.05 -0.16 -8.28
C THR A 67 0.06 -1.58 -8.85
N ALA A 68 -0.55 -2.54 -8.19
CA ALA A 68 -0.62 -3.92 -8.66
C ALA A 68 -1.19 -4.05 -10.09
N THR A 69 -2.12 -3.15 -10.45
CA THR A 69 -2.78 -3.18 -11.77
C THR A 69 -1.88 -2.72 -12.91
N ASP A 70 -0.84 -1.92 -12.61
CA ASP A 70 0.07 -1.37 -13.63
C ASP A 70 1.07 -2.40 -14.15
N CYS A 71 1.28 -3.50 -13.44
CA CYS A 71 2.12 -4.60 -13.90
C CYS A 71 1.33 -5.84 -14.36
N MET A 72 -0.01 -5.81 -14.29
CA MET A 72 -0.87 -6.89 -14.74
C MET A 72 -1.04 -6.86 -16.26
N LEU A 73 -0.97 -8.03 -16.90
CA LEU A 73 -1.14 -8.23 -18.34
C LEU A 73 -2.55 -8.72 -18.71
N GLY A 74 -3.18 -9.52 -17.85
CA GLY A 74 -4.53 -10.03 -18.10
C GLY A 74 -5.09 -10.80 -16.91
N LEU A 75 -6.40 -11.06 -17.00
CA LEU A 75 -7.19 -11.73 -15.98
C LEU A 75 -8.02 -12.85 -16.57
N GLU A 76 -8.31 -13.86 -15.76
CA GLU A 76 -9.45 -14.75 -15.95
C GLU A 76 -10.49 -14.45 -14.88
N VAL A 77 -11.74 -14.26 -15.31
CA VAL A 77 -12.85 -13.82 -14.49
C VAL A 77 -14.07 -14.70 -14.73
N ILE A 78 -14.78 -15.08 -13.68
CA ILE A 78 -16.10 -15.71 -13.77
C ILE A 78 -17.17 -14.64 -13.56
N LEU A 79 -18.04 -14.47 -14.55
CA LEU A 79 -19.19 -13.57 -14.49
C LEU A 79 -20.34 -14.17 -13.66
N ALA A 80 -21.35 -13.35 -13.35
CA ALA A 80 -22.50 -13.76 -12.52
C ALA A 80 -23.28 -14.96 -13.10
N ASN A 81 -23.28 -15.13 -14.41
CA ASN A 81 -23.91 -16.25 -15.10
C ASN A 81 -23.04 -17.51 -15.22
N GLY A 82 -21.85 -17.51 -14.59
CA GLY A 82 -20.89 -18.61 -14.66
C GLY A 82 -19.96 -18.61 -15.89
N THR A 83 -20.12 -17.67 -16.80
CA THR A 83 -19.25 -17.56 -17.97
C THR A 83 -17.84 -17.19 -17.57
N ARG A 84 -16.84 -17.93 -18.07
CA ARG A 84 -15.41 -17.64 -17.92
C ARG A 84 -14.96 -16.71 -19.03
N VAL A 85 -14.47 -15.54 -18.65
CA VAL A 85 -13.91 -14.53 -19.55
C VAL A 85 -12.40 -14.43 -19.32
N ARG A 86 -11.65 -14.39 -20.41
CA ARG A 86 -10.22 -14.08 -20.42
C ARG A 86 -10.03 -12.67 -21.00
N THR A 87 -9.10 -11.92 -20.42
CA THR A 87 -8.82 -10.53 -20.82
C THR A 87 -7.38 -10.39 -21.30
N GLY A 88 -7.06 -9.24 -21.92
CA GLY A 88 -5.78 -9.08 -22.60
C GLY A 88 -5.66 -10.02 -23.79
N GLN A 89 -4.43 -10.35 -24.19
CA GLN A 89 -4.18 -11.19 -25.36
C GLN A 89 -4.73 -12.62 -25.21
N SER A 90 -4.86 -13.15 -23.99
CA SER A 90 -5.43 -14.47 -23.75
C SER A 90 -6.94 -14.57 -24.05
N GLY A 91 -7.60 -13.44 -24.35
CA GLY A 91 -8.97 -13.43 -24.85
C GLY A 91 -9.13 -13.87 -26.30
N PHE A 92 -8.03 -14.04 -27.02
CA PHE A 92 -8.05 -14.50 -28.42
C PHE A 92 -7.95 -16.04 -28.52
N GLU A 93 -8.55 -16.58 -29.57
CA GLU A 93 -8.39 -18.00 -29.93
C GLU A 93 -6.91 -18.29 -30.22
N HIS A 94 -6.44 -19.48 -29.87
CA HIS A 94 -5.08 -19.95 -30.11
C HIS A 94 -3.97 -19.21 -29.33
N VAL A 95 -4.34 -18.47 -28.26
CA VAL A 95 -3.38 -17.82 -27.35
C VAL A 95 -3.50 -18.42 -25.95
N ASP A 96 -2.48 -19.14 -25.54
CA ASP A 96 -2.47 -19.80 -24.23
C ASP A 96 -1.94 -18.89 -23.10
N HIS A 97 -1.08 -17.90 -23.43
CA HIS A 97 -0.42 -17.03 -22.48
C HIS A 97 -0.73 -15.56 -22.71
N CYS A 98 -1.12 -14.85 -21.67
CA CYS A 98 -1.35 -13.41 -21.73
C CYS A 98 -0.01 -12.65 -21.66
N PHE A 99 0.50 -12.20 -22.78
CA PHE A 99 1.74 -11.41 -22.85
C PHE A 99 1.51 -9.92 -23.12
N TYR A 100 0.30 -9.51 -23.46
CA TYR A 100 -0.04 -8.13 -23.81
C TYR A 100 -1.43 -7.76 -23.31
N ARG A 101 -1.55 -6.58 -22.65
CA ARG A 101 -2.80 -6.17 -21.99
C ARG A 101 -3.81 -5.53 -22.91
N THR A 102 -3.37 -4.64 -23.78
CA THR A 102 -4.23 -3.67 -24.50
C THR A 102 -4.27 -3.88 -26.00
N TYR A 103 -4.51 -5.11 -26.44
CA TYR A 103 -4.83 -5.38 -27.85
C TYR A 103 -6.33 -5.22 -28.07
N GLY A 104 -6.73 -4.02 -28.46
CA GLY A 104 -8.11 -3.56 -28.44
C GLY A 104 -8.44 -2.82 -27.13
N PRO A 105 -9.73 -2.65 -26.78
CA PRO A 105 -10.16 -2.04 -25.51
C PRO A 105 -9.60 -2.80 -24.31
N ASP A 106 -9.19 -2.07 -23.27
CA ASP A 106 -8.66 -2.66 -22.03
C ASP A 106 -9.77 -3.32 -21.20
N LEU A 107 -10.14 -4.55 -21.57
CA LEU A 107 -11.11 -5.32 -20.80
C LEU A 107 -10.57 -5.76 -19.43
N ALA A 108 -9.24 -5.88 -19.27
CA ALA A 108 -8.64 -6.20 -17.99
C ALA A 108 -8.86 -5.08 -16.96
N GLY A 109 -8.81 -3.84 -17.41
CA GLY A 109 -9.08 -2.67 -16.57
C GLY A 109 -10.48 -2.65 -15.96
N LEU A 110 -11.50 -3.21 -16.65
CA LEU A 110 -12.86 -3.29 -16.14
C LEU A 110 -12.98 -4.10 -14.84
N PHE A 111 -12.14 -5.11 -14.67
CA PHE A 111 -12.16 -6.01 -13.52
C PHE A 111 -11.11 -5.66 -12.46
N THR A 112 -10.53 -4.47 -12.50
CA THR A 112 -9.61 -3.96 -11.49
C THR A 112 -10.26 -2.82 -10.71
N HIS A 113 -9.92 -2.68 -9.43
CA HIS A 113 -10.56 -1.72 -8.51
C HIS A 113 -12.10 -1.83 -8.46
N ASP A 114 -12.63 -2.90 -8.99
CA ASP A 114 -14.06 -3.19 -9.08
C ASP A 114 -14.64 -3.74 -7.77
N CYS A 115 -13.82 -3.98 -6.75
CA CYS A 115 -14.22 -4.61 -5.50
C CYS A 115 -14.99 -5.92 -5.67
N GLY A 116 -14.80 -6.62 -6.80
CA GLY A 116 -15.52 -7.85 -7.15
C GLY A 116 -16.98 -7.64 -7.56
N THR A 117 -17.38 -6.42 -7.94
CA THR A 117 -18.75 -6.13 -8.37
C THR A 117 -19.05 -6.56 -9.80
N LEU A 118 -18.02 -6.73 -10.64
CA LEU A 118 -18.19 -7.07 -12.06
C LEU A 118 -17.90 -8.55 -12.34
N GLY A 119 -17.22 -9.25 -11.42
CA GLY A 119 -16.93 -10.67 -11.57
C GLY A 119 -15.91 -11.19 -10.55
N VAL A 120 -15.82 -12.51 -10.46
CA VAL A 120 -14.86 -13.21 -9.56
C VAL A 120 -13.58 -13.49 -10.33
N LYS A 121 -12.49 -12.85 -9.94
CA LYS A 121 -11.16 -13.11 -10.49
C LYS A 121 -10.68 -14.49 -10.05
N ILE A 122 -10.26 -15.32 -10.98
CA ILE A 122 -9.75 -16.67 -10.70
C ILE A 122 -8.27 -16.83 -11.01
N ALA A 123 -7.74 -16.07 -11.96
CA ALA A 123 -6.30 -16.05 -12.29
C ALA A 123 -5.87 -14.67 -12.80
N ALA A 124 -4.58 -14.40 -12.73
CA ALA A 124 -3.95 -13.19 -13.27
C ALA A 124 -2.56 -13.51 -13.83
N THR A 125 -2.18 -12.80 -14.88
CA THR A 125 -0.82 -12.81 -15.44
C THR A 125 -0.17 -11.44 -15.25
N PHE A 126 1.09 -11.43 -14.80
CA PHE A 126 1.88 -10.24 -14.55
C PHE A 126 3.17 -10.25 -15.33
N ARG A 127 3.65 -9.06 -15.75
CA ARG A 127 5.01 -8.90 -16.26
C ARG A 127 6.03 -8.95 -15.13
N LEU A 128 7.21 -9.46 -15.43
CA LEU A 128 8.35 -9.52 -14.52
C LEU A 128 9.41 -8.49 -14.90
N ILE A 129 10.32 -8.26 -13.97
CA ILE A 129 11.59 -7.57 -14.18
C ILE A 129 12.70 -8.40 -13.52
N GLU A 130 13.93 -8.23 -14.01
CA GLU A 130 15.10 -8.68 -13.25
C GLU A 130 15.12 -8.00 -11.88
N ALA A 131 15.39 -8.75 -10.83
CA ALA A 131 15.52 -8.18 -9.50
C ALA A 131 16.75 -7.25 -9.45
N PRO A 132 16.59 -5.97 -9.08
CA PRO A 132 17.71 -5.05 -8.98
C PRO A 132 18.80 -5.55 -8.04
N VAL A 133 20.05 -5.41 -8.46
CA VAL A 133 21.21 -5.93 -7.73
C VAL A 133 21.65 -5.01 -6.61
N HIS A 134 21.46 -3.70 -6.82
CA HIS A 134 21.89 -2.66 -5.90
C HIS A 134 20.69 -1.85 -5.38
N SER A 135 20.80 -1.37 -4.13
CA SER A 135 19.79 -0.52 -3.50
C SER A 135 20.47 0.61 -2.73
N GLY A 136 19.89 1.81 -2.85
CA GLY A 136 20.26 3.01 -2.10
C GLY A 136 19.13 3.40 -1.14
N TYR A 137 19.50 4.02 -0.03
CA TYR A 137 18.56 4.38 1.04
C TYR A 137 18.88 5.78 1.56
N ALA A 138 17.86 6.61 1.72
CA ALA A 138 17.97 7.89 2.40
C ALA A 138 16.77 8.13 3.30
N SER A 139 16.95 8.91 4.35
CA SER A 139 15.89 9.35 5.26
C SER A 139 16.08 10.81 5.61
N PHE A 140 14.99 11.55 5.68
CA PHE A 140 15.00 12.98 5.97
C PHE A 140 13.94 13.30 7.00
N VAL A 141 14.19 14.29 7.86
CA VAL A 141 13.22 14.83 8.81
C VAL A 141 12.81 16.25 8.41
N PHE A 142 11.59 16.60 8.81
CA PHE A 142 10.97 17.90 8.54
C PHE A 142 10.17 18.36 9.76
N ASP A 143 10.03 19.68 9.92
CA ASP A 143 9.33 20.29 11.05
C ASP A 143 7.80 20.16 10.98
N GLY A 144 7.25 19.81 9.81
CA GLY A 144 5.80 19.73 9.68
C GLY A 144 5.30 19.12 8.37
N PRO A 145 3.96 18.91 8.29
CA PRO A 145 3.35 18.19 7.18
C PRO A 145 3.48 18.89 5.83
N ALA A 146 3.53 20.24 5.81
CA ALA A 146 3.59 21.01 4.59
C ALA A 146 4.91 20.82 3.84
N GLN A 147 6.03 20.99 4.55
CA GLN A 147 7.37 20.78 3.98
C GLN A 147 7.55 19.33 3.54
N THR A 148 7.10 18.38 4.38
CA THR A 148 7.20 16.96 4.09
C THR A 148 6.41 16.54 2.86
N ALA A 149 5.16 17.01 2.72
CA ALA A 149 4.34 16.73 1.54
C ALA A 149 4.93 17.33 0.26
N ALA A 150 5.49 18.55 0.34
CA ALA A 150 6.19 19.19 -0.77
C ALA A 150 7.45 18.40 -1.17
N ALA A 151 8.23 17.95 -0.19
CA ALA A 151 9.44 17.15 -0.40
C ALA A 151 9.12 15.77 -0.99
N LEU A 152 8.11 15.05 -0.47
CA LEU A 152 7.65 13.78 -1.04
C LEU A 152 7.23 13.96 -2.51
N SER A 153 6.48 15.02 -2.80
CA SER A 153 6.05 15.36 -4.16
C SER A 153 7.25 15.70 -5.08
N ALA A 154 8.26 16.39 -4.56
CA ALA A 154 9.47 16.71 -5.31
C ALA A 154 10.30 15.44 -5.61
N VAL A 155 10.47 14.57 -4.62
CA VAL A 155 11.14 13.27 -4.78
C VAL A 155 10.38 12.39 -5.79
N ALA A 156 9.05 12.29 -5.69
CA ALA A 156 8.24 11.52 -6.63
C ALA A 156 8.44 11.97 -8.08
N ARG A 157 8.47 13.29 -8.33
CA ARG A 157 8.66 13.86 -9.68
C ARG A 157 10.02 13.57 -10.29
N THR A 158 11.03 13.19 -9.50
CA THR A 158 12.32 12.75 -10.08
C THR A 158 12.19 11.45 -10.87
N GLY A 159 11.19 10.60 -10.54
CA GLY A 159 11.05 9.26 -11.08
C GLY A 159 12.13 8.28 -10.62
N ALA A 160 13.06 8.72 -9.77
CA ALA A 160 14.23 7.96 -9.33
C ALA A 160 13.92 7.02 -8.17
N ALA A 161 13.01 7.41 -7.27
CA ALA A 161 12.63 6.61 -6.12
C ALA A 161 11.79 5.39 -6.52
N GLU A 162 12.17 4.20 -6.10
CA GLU A 162 11.32 3.01 -6.19
C GLU A 162 10.26 3.01 -5.09
N GLU A 163 10.65 3.48 -3.91
CA GLU A 163 9.77 3.73 -2.77
C GLU A 163 10.04 5.12 -2.21
N ALA A 164 8.98 5.86 -1.93
CA ALA A 164 9.03 7.12 -1.21
C ALA A 164 7.77 7.23 -0.35
N TYR A 165 7.97 7.27 0.97
CA TYR A 165 6.89 7.31 1.94
C TYR A 165 7.27 8.11 3.18
N VAL A 166 6.25 8.63 3.87
CA VAL A 166 6.40 9.49 5.05
C VAL A 166 5.68 8.86 6.22
N PHE A 167 6.36 8.79 7.35
CA PHE A 167 5.74 8.56 8.65
C PHE A 167 5.59 9.88 9.40
N ASP A 168 4.40 10.11 9.95
CA ASP A 168 4.15 11.18 10.90
C ASP A 168 4.70 10.84 12.28
N PRO A 169 4.73 11.78 13.24
CA PRO A 169 5.20 11.55 14.59
C PRO A 169 4.50 10.39 15.30
N ALA A 170 3.19 10.23 15.12
CA ALA A 170 2.43 9.15 15.76
C ALA A 170 2.78 7.77 15.18
N SER A 171 2.91 7.66 13.86
CA SER A 171 3.37 6.43 13.18
C SER A 171 4.79 6.06 13.58
N THR A 172 5.68 7.03 13.71
CA THR A 172 7.06 6.82 14.17
C THR A 172 7.07 6.27 15.58
N ARG A 173 6.37 6.88 16.54
CA ARG A 173 6.26 6.38 17.92
C ARG A 173 5.69 4.97 17.97
N LYS A 174 4.60 4.70 17.25
CA LYS A 174 3.98 3.37 17.17
C LYS A 174 4.94 2.30 16.68
N ASN A 175 5.71 2.59 15.63
CA ASN A 175 6.67 1.65 15.07
C ASN A 175 7.84 1.39 16.03
N LEU A 176 8.29 2.41 16.75
CA LEU A 176 9.33 2.26 17.79
C LEU A 176 8.84 1.44 18.99
N GLU A 177 7.57 1.60 19.40
CA GLU A 177 6.96 0.80 20.48
C GLU A 177 6.73 -0.66 20.07
N ALA A 178 6.33 -0.90 18.81
CA ALA A 178 6.06 -2.24 18.29
C ALA A 178 7.33 -3.10 18.12
N ASN A 179 8.45 -2.47 17.80
CA ASN A 179 9.74 -3.14 17.61
C ASN A 179 10.50 -3.18 18.93
N GLY A 180 10.27 -4.21 19.74
CA GLY A 180 11.04 -4.45 20.96
C GLY A 180 12.52 -4.81 20.69
N ILE A 181 13.40 -4.73 21.70
CA ILE A 181 14.86 -5.00 21.60
C ILE A 181 15.16 -6.35 20.92
N LYS A 182 14.31 -7.37 21.09
CA LYS A 182 14.47 -8.70 20.47
C LYS A 182 14.22 -8.69 18.96
N ASP A 183 13.31 -7.84 18.48
CA ASP A 183 13.02 -7.70 17.06
C ASP A 183 14.06 -6.82 16.37
N ASP A 184 14.66 -5.86 17.09
CA ASP A 184 15.77 -5.04 16.58
C ASP A 184 17.00 -5.90 16.24
N LEU A 185 17.33 -6.92 17.06
CA LEU A 185 18.41 -7.86 16.77
C LEU A 185 18.14 -8.74 15.56
N LYS A 186 16.89 -9.18 15.35
CA LYS A 186 16.50 -9.93 14.14
C LYS A 186 16.54 -9.06 12.90
N THR A 187 16.04 -7.84 13.00
CA THR A 187 16.09 -6.84 11.95
C THR A 187 17.52 -6.50 11.56
N LEU A 188 18.40 -6.31 12.55
CA LEU A 188 19.83 -6.11 12.37
C LEU A 188 20.47 -7.28 11.60
N ALA A 189 20.19 -8.51 12.01
CA ALA A 189 20.69 -9.71 11.34
C ALA A 189 20.18 -9.85 9.90
N GLN A 190 18.92 -9.46 9.65
CA GLN A 190 18.34 -9.43 8.29
C GLN A 190 18.98 -8.35 7.41
N VAL A 191 19.23 -7.15 7.95
CA VAL A 191 19.94 -6.07 7.24
C VAL A 191 21.34 -6.52 6.85
N ILE A 192 22.11 -7.09 7.80
CA ILE A 192 23.46 -7.59 7.52
C ILE A 192 23.43 -8.69 6.45
N ARG A 193 22.48 -9.62 6.53
CA ARG A 193 22.37 -10.74 5.59
C ARG A 193 21.93 -10.32 4.18
N ASN A 194 21.15 -9.26 4.06
CA ASN A 194 20.67 -8.78 2.76
C ASN A 194 21.68 -7.90 2.02
N GLU A 195 22.71 -7.40 2.71
CA GLU A 195 23.80 -6.69 2.06
C GLU A 195 24.78 -7.68 1.41
N ARG A 196 25.09 -7.49 0.13
CA ARG A 196 26.00 -8.37 -0.61
C ARG A 196 27.46 -8.24 -0.19
N SER A 197 27.83 -7.15 0.44
CA SER A 197 29.17 -6.91 0.99
C SER A 197 29.13 -7.00 2.51
N LEU A 198 29.95 -7.89 3.08
CA LEU A 198 30.10 -8.04 4.54
C LEU A 198 30.47 -6.71 5.21
N LEU A 199 31.31 -5.89 4.59
CA LEU A 199 31.71 -4.58 5.11
C LEU A 199 30.54 -3.58 5.09
N LYS A 200 29.73 -3.57 4.01
CA LYS A 200 28.52 -2.74 3.95
C LYS A 200 27.46 -3.22 4.94
N GLY A 201 27.26 -4.53 5.05
CA GLY A 201 26.34 -5.14 6.00
C GLY A 201 26.69 -4.81 7.45
N LEU A 202 27.97 -4.94 7.82
CA LEU A 202 28.45 -4.56 9.16
C LEU A 202 28.28 -3.07 9.42
N ARG A 203 28.62 -2.19 8.47
CA ARG A 203 28.43 -0.74 8.59
C ARG A 203 26.96 -0.37 8.75
N SER A 204 26.07 -0.97 7.95
CA SER A 204 24.62 -0.78 8.05
C SER A 204 24.07 -1.28 9.37
N GLY A 205 24.55 -2.43 9.85
CA GLY A 205 24.22 -2.97 11.16
C GLY A 205 24.66 -2.09 12.31
N VAL A 206 25.89 -1.56 12.25
CA VAL A 206 26.40 -0.62 13.26
C VAL A 206 25.60 0.69 13.25
N GLN A 207 25.26 1.23 12.07
CA GLN A 207 24.42 2.42 11.97
C GLN A 207 23.02 2.20 12.57
N LEU A 208 22.41 1.04 12.33
CA LEU A 208 21.12 0.68 12.92
C LEU A 208 21.22 0.54 14.45
N ALA A 209 22.27 -0.08 14.95
CA ALA A 209 22.51 -0.25 16.38
C ALA A 209 22.83 1.08 17.08
N LEU A 210 23.63 1.96 16.45
CA LEU A 210 23.97 3.27 16.99
C LEU A 210 22.82 4.28 16.89
N GLY A 211 21.92 4.11 15.89
CA GLY A 211 20.74 4.95 15.73
C GLY A 211 19.76 4.87 16.90
N GLY A 212 19.74 3.72 17.59
CA GLY A 212 18.86 3.51 18.74
C GLY A 212 17.37 3.75 18.41
N LYS A 213 16.55 3.98 19.45
CA LYS A 213 15.11 4.28 19.30
C LYS A 213 14.81 5.78 19.05
N ASP A 214 15.78 6.64 19.33
CA ASP A 214 15.66 8.11 19.29
C ASP A 214 16.28 8.73 18.03
N PHE A 215 16.54 7.93 16.99
CA PHE A 215 17.16 8.41 15.75
C PHE A 215 16.24 9.32 14.91
N VAL A 216 14.93 9.35 15.17
CA VAL A 216 13.98 10.33 14.67
C VAL A 216 13.38 11.06 15.85
N ALA A 217 13.44 12.39 15.83
CA ALA A 217 12.80 13.19 16.88
C ALA A 217 11.32 12.80 17.02
N PRO A 218 10.77 12.64 18.24
CA PRO A 218 9.41 12.15 18.46
C PRO A 218 8.31 12.96 17.76
N ASP A 219 8.58 14.23 17.48
CA ASP A 219 7.63 15.17 16.86
C ASP A 219 7.94 15.49 15.40
N ALA A 220 8.95 14.84 14.80
CA ALA A 220 9.33 15.05 13.41
C ALA A 220 8.56 14.16 12.45
N PHE A 221 8.23 14.72 11.30
CA PHE A 221 7.84 13.95 10.12
C PHE A 221 9.09 13.37 9.46
N SER A 222 9.05 12.12 9.02
CA SER A 222 10.19 11.47 8.37
C SER A 222 9.85 10.94 6.98
N LEU A 223 10.61 11.38 5.97
CA LEU A 223 10.53 10.89 4.58
C LEU A 223 11.60 9.83 4.37
N HIS A 224 11.21 8.69 3.87
CA HIS A 224 12.07 7.55 3.58
C HIS A 224 12.06 7.25 2.10
N VAL A 225 13.24 7.05 1.51
CA VAL A 225 13.45 6.83 0.07
C VAL A 225 14.27 5.57 -0.14
N VAL A 226 13.86 4.78 -1.13
CA VAL A 226 14.62 3.65 -1.65
C VAL A 226 14.81 3.83 -3.14
N THR A 227 16.05 3.75 -3.60
CA THR A 227 16.41 3.66 -5.02
C THR A 227 16.97 2.29 -5.32
N THR A 228 16.79 1.80 -6.54
CA THR A 228 17.30 0.49 -6.97
C THR A 228 17.81 0.54 -8.40
N GLY A 229 18.83 -0.25 -8.70
CA GLY A 229 19.40 -0.26 -10.03
C GLY A 229 20.32 -1.47 -10.31
N ARG A 230 20.81 -1.53 -11.55
CA ARG A 230 21.74 -2.57 -12.00
C ARG A 230 23.18 -2.33 -11.57
N THR A 231 23.55 -1.08 -11.36
CA THR A 231 24.89 -0.68 -10.93
C THR A 231 24.85 0.25 -9.73
N GLU A 232 25.91 0.26 -8.92
CA GLU A 232 26.03 1.18 -7.78
C GLU A 232 25.97 2.65 -8.24
N ALA A 233 26.64 2.97 -9.34
CA ALA A 233 26.66 4.34 -9.86
C ALA A 233 25.25 4.84 -10.27
N ALA A 234 24.42 3.98 -10.88
CA ALA A 234 23.05 4.34 -11.22
C ALA A 234 22.19 4.56 -9.97
N VAL A 235 22.35 3.70 -8.96
CA VAL A 235 21.63 3.83 -7.67
C VAL A 235 22.05 5.12 -6.95
N GLU A 236 23.32 5.45 -6.93
CA GLU A 236 23.82 6.67 -6.29
C GLU A 236 23.34 7.94 -7.00
N ALA A 237 23.36 7.95 -8.33
CA ALA A 237 22.83 9.08 -9.11
C ALA A 237 21.31 9.28 -8.87
N ASP A 238 20.54 8.19 -8.83
CA ASP A 238 19.11 8.23 -8.49
C ASP A 238 18.90 8.72 -7.04
N LEU A 239 19.75 8.28 -6.10
CA LEU A 239 19.67 8.68 -4.69
C LEU A 239 20.04 10.15 -4.52
N ASP A 240 21.06 10.65 -5.24
CA ASP A 240 21.46 12.06 -5.21
C ASP A 240 20.36 12.97 -5.74
N ALA A 241 19.66 12.58 -6.81
CA ALA A 241 18.51 13.32 -7.30
C ALA A 241 17.37 13.40 -6.25
N CYS A 242 17.10 12.30 -5.56
CA CYS A 242 16.13 12.28 -4.47
C CYS A 242 16.59 13.12 -3.27
N ARG A 243 17.89 13.07 -2.93
CA ARG A 243 18.51 13.83 -1.84
C ARG A 243 18.43 15.33 -2.11
N GLU A 244 18.80 15.76 -3.31
CA GLU A 244 18.70 17.17 -3.73
C GLU A 244 17.25 17.68 -3.59
N ALA A 245 16.27 16.90 -4.08
CA ALA A 245 14.87 17.25 -4.00
C ALA A 245 14.37 17.40 -2.55
N ALA A 246 14.78 16.51 -1.64
CA ALA A 246 14.38 16.51 -0.24
C ALA A 246 15.05 17.67 0.53
N LEU A 247 16.36 17.88 0.35
CA LEU A 247 17.11 18.95 1.01
C LEU A 247 16.64 20.33 0.56
N LYS A 248 16.36 20.52 -0.74
CA LYS A 248 15.79 21.75 -1.29
C LYS A 248 14.40 22.04 -0.70
N GLY A 249 13.66 20.99 -0.29
CA GLY A 249 12.38 21.09 0.42
C GLY A 249 12.52 21.44 1.90
N GLY A 250 13.74 21.67 2.42
CA GLY A 250 14.02 22.00 3.82
C GLY A 250 14.20 20.79 4.72
N GLY A 251 14.39 19.59 4.15
CA GLY A 251 14.67 18.37 4.91
C GLY A 251 16.08 18.35 5.48
N ALA A 252 16.28 17.70 6.62
CA ALA A 252 17.58 17.33 7.14
C ALA A 252 17.79 15.82 7.01
N GLU A 253 18.90 15.40 6.38
CA GLU A 253 19.20 13.97 6.21
C GLU A 253 19.59 13.33 7.55
N ILE A 254 19.01 12.16 7.81
CA ILE A 254 19.23 11.36 9.02
C ILE A 254 19.66 9.94 8.70
N VAL A 255 19.90 9.12 9.72
CA VAL A 255 20.22 7.70 9.57
C VAL A 255 19.08 6.98 8.83
N ASN A 256 19.42 6.21 7.80
CA ASN A 256 18.49 5.53 6.91
C ASN A 256 18.10 4.10 7.39
N SER A 257 17.95 3.90 8.69
CA SER A 257 17.63 2.59 9.29
C SER A 257 16.22 2.13 8.94
N ILE A 258 15.23 3.04 8.91
CA ILE A 258 13.84 2.69 8.64
C ILE A 258 13.65 2.07 7.25
N PRO A 259 14.07 2.70 6.13
CA PRO A 259 13.87 2.08 4.82
C PRO A 259 14.66 0.78 4.64
N LYS A 260 15.82 0.64 5.28
CA LYS A 260 16.58 -0.62 5.32
C LYS A 260 15.81 -1.72 6.05
N ALA A 261 15.24 -1.42 7.21
CA ALA A 261 14.45 -2.36 8.00
C ALA A 261 13.18 -2.80 7.26
N VAL A 262 12.45 -1.85 6.66
CA VAL A 262 11.27 -2.14 5.84
C VAL A 262 11.63 -3.04 4.66
N ARG A 263 12.74 -2.76 4.00
CA ARG A 263 13.21 -3.55 2.84
C ARG A 263 13.72 -4.95 3.24
N ALA A 264 14.30 -5.09 4.42
CA ALA A 264 14.72 -6.39 4.96
C ALA A 264 13.54 -7.27 5.37
N GLY A 265 12.43 -6.68 5.82
CA GLY A 265 11.22 -7.35 6.27
C GLY A 265 10.00 -7.10 5.37
N LEU A 266 10.10 -7.39 4.07
CA LEU A 266 9.07 -7.06 3.05
C LEU A 266 7.65 -7.50 3.38
N PHE A 267 7.49 -8.67 3.99
CA PHE A 267 6.20 -9.27 4.30
C PHE A 267 6.15 -9.68 5.77
N PRO A 268 6.06 -8.70 6.70
CA PRO A 268 6.04 -8.98 8.12
C PRO A 268 4.80 -9.77 8.52
N HIS A 269 4.84 -10.33 9.73
CA HIS A 269 3.64 -10.88 10.33
C HIS A 269 2.58 -9.78 10.55
N LEU A 270 1.30 -10.13 10.37
CA LEU A 270 0.21 -9.17 10.42
C LEU A 270 -0.17 -8.78 11.88
N ASN A 271 0.82 -8.68 12.76
CA ASN A 271 0.61 -8.18 14.11
C ASN A 271 0.07 -6.73 14.11
N GLY A 272 0.45 -5.96 13.07
CA GLY A 272 0.04 -4.56 12.89
C GLY A 272 -1.46 -4.34 12.59
N VAL A 273 -2.30 -5.39 12.47
CA VAL A 273 -3.77 -5.21 12.45
C VAL A 273 -4.31 -4.79 13.81
N LEU A 274 -3.49 -4.91 14.86
CA LEU A 274 -3.65 -4.26 16.16
C LEU A 274 -2.47 -3.36 16.41
N GLY A 275 -2.66 -2.31 17.17
CA GLY A 275 -1.55 -1.55 17.72
C GLY A 275 -0.77 -2.36 18.76
N PRO A 276 0.44 -1.90 19.15
CA PRO A 276 1.31 -2.60 20.09
C PRO A 276 0.70 -2.76 21.49
N LYS A 277 -0.33 -2.00 21.82
CA LYS A 277 -1.09 -2.08 23.09
C LYS A 277 -2.45 -2.75 22.92
N GLY A 278 -2.74 -3.31 21.74
CA GLY A 278 -4.01 -3.98 21.44
C GLY A 278 -5.11 -3.04 20.95
N ASP A 279 -4.78 -1.79 20.64
CA ASP A 279 -5.69 -0.83 20.02
C ASP A 279 -6.05 -1.28 18.60
N ARG A 280 -7.29 -1.02 18.17
CA ARG A 280 -7.72 -1.17 16.77
C ARG A 280 -7.13 -0.08 15.91
N TRP A 281 -7.03 -0.35 14.62
CA TRP A 281 -6.79 0.69 13.63
C TRP A 281 -7.72 0.57 12.43
N ALA A 282 -8.01 1.70 11.79
CA ALA A 282 -8.81 1.72 10.57
C ALA A 282 -8.32 2.86 9.67
N ALA A 283 -7.72 2.51 8.55
CA ALA A 283 -7.21 3.47 7.58
C ALA A 283 -8.31 3.95 6.63
N LEU A 284 -8.13 5.16 6.11
CA LEU A 284 -8.72 5.68 4.88
C LEU A 284 -7.58 6.02 3.93
N ASN A 285 -7.87 6.10 2.63
CA ASN A 285 -6.87 6.45 1.63
C ASN A 285 -7.45 7.42 0.60
N ALA A 286 -6.69 8.46 0.27
CA ALA A 286 -7.02 9.45 -0.75
C ALA A 286 -5.79 9.74 -1.62
N LYS A 287 -5.92 9.54 -2.93
CA LYS A 287 -4.89 9.93 -3.90
C LYS A 287 -5.32 11.19 -4.63
N VAL A 288 -4.43 12.17 -4.66
CA VAL A 288 -4.63 13.45 -5.35
C VAL A 288 -3.39 13.77 -6.20
N PRO A 289 -3.48 14.65 -7.21
CA PRO A 289 -2.30 15.17 -7.86
C PRO A 289 -1.43 15.95 -6.84
N HIS A 290 -0.14 16.06 -7.09
CA HIS A 290 0.79 16.73 -6.17
C HIS A 290 0.35 18.15 -5.76
N SER A 291 -0.27 18.89 -6.68
CA SER A 291 -0.81 20.23 -6.41
C SER A 291 -1.98 20.24 -5.42
N GLY A 292 -2.70 19.13 -5.30
CA GLY A 292 -3.84 18.97 -4.38
C GLY A 292 -3.47 18.52 -2.97
N ALA A 293 -2.22 18.05 -2.75
CA ALA A 293 -1.81 17.42 -1.50
C ALA A 293 -2.05 18.32 -0.27
N MET A 294 -1.55 19.56 -0.31
CA MET A 294 -1.69 20.49 0.83
C MET A 294 -3.12 20.94 1.07
N ALA A 295 -3.89 21.14 -0.01
CA ALA A 295 -5.30 21.49 0.13
C ALA A 295 -6.08 20.39 0.87
N LEU A 296 -5.82 19.12 0.53
CA LEU A 296 -6.44 17.95 1.16
C LEU A 296 -6.01 17.80 2.63
N ILE A 297 -4.69 17.91 2.93
CA ILE A 297 -4.16 17.83 4.29
C ILE A 297 -4.78 18.91 5.19
N ASN A 298 -4.78 20.17 4.73
CA ASN A 298 -5.35 21.29 5.49
C ASN A 298 -6.86 21.16 5.68
N ALA A 299 -7.59 20.72 4.65
CA ALA A 299 -9.02 20.49 4.73
C ALA A 299 -9.35 19.37 5.73
N SER A 300 -8.53 18.30 5.73
CA SER A 300 -8.66 17.18 6.69
C SER A 300 -8.43 17.65 8.14
N ALA A 301 -7.39 18.44 8.38
CA ALA A 301 -7.13 19.03 9.71
C ALA A 301 -8.29 19.94 10.17
N LYS A 302 -8.79 20.80 9.28
CA LYS A 302 -9.95 21.67 9.58
C LYS A 302 -11.21 20.86 9.88
N LEU A 303 -11.45 19.76 9.17
CA LEU A 303 -12.58 18.86 9.42
C LEU A 303 -12.46 18.19 10.78
N LEU A 304 -11.26 17.80 11.20
CA LEU A 304 -11.02 17.09 12.46
C LEU A 304 -11.12 17.99 13.68
N ALA A 305 -10.79 19.27 13.57
CA ALA A 305 -10.73 20.21 14.70
C ALA A 305 -11.98 20.20 15.62
N PRO A 306 -13.23 20.16 15.12
CA PRO A 306 -14.42 20.07 15.97
C PRO A 306 -14.56 18.76 16.74
N TYR A 307 -13.88 17.71 16.30
CA TYR A 307 -13.95 16.37 16.91
C TYR A 307 -12.86 16.12 17.95
N GLU A 308 -11.80 16.95 18.01
CA GLU A 308 -10.62 16.72 18.85
C GLU A 308 -10.95 16.47 20.31
N ALA A 309 -11.83 17.26 20.92
CA ALA A 309 -12.22 17.10 22.33
C ALA A 309 -12.93 15.75 22.57
N ARG A 310 -13.86 15.35 21.70
CA ARG A 310 -14.54 14.04 21.77
C ARG A 310 -13.57 12.88 21.49
N MET A 311 -12.65 13.06 20.56
CA MET A 311 -11.61 12.06 20.27
C MET A 311 -10.73 11.84 21.51
N GLN A 312 -10.27 12.91 22.16
CA GLN A 312 -9.47 12.82 23.37
C GLN A 312 -10.24 12.14 24.51
N GLU A 313 -11.51 12.53 24.75
CA GLU A 313 -12.38 11.93 25.78
C GLU A 313 -12.56 10.43 25.60
N LEU A 314 -12.76 9.97 24.36
CA LEU A 314 -13.01 8.58 24.01
C LEU A 314 -11.75 7.74 23.71
N GLY A 315 -10.56 8.35 23.86
CA GLY A 315 -9.30 7.68 23.59
C GLY A 315 -9.09 7.33 22.11
N VAL A 316 -9.64 8.13 21.20
CA VAL A 316 -9.43 8.01 19.76
C VAL A 316 -8.27 8.92 19.35
N TRP A 317 -7.33 8.40 18.60
CA TRP A 317 -6.20 9.19 18.07
C TRP A 317 -5.89 8.79 16.64
N MET A 318 -5.08 9.60 15.96
CA MET A 318 -4.77 9.41 14.55
C MET A 318 -3.28 9.37 14.28
N SER A 319 -2.91 8.67 13.22
CA SER A 319 -1.62 8.73 12.57
C SER A 319 -1.79 8.89 11.06
N TYR A 320 -0.70 9.27 10.38
CA TYR A 320 -0.74 9.54 8.94
C TYR A 320 0.42 8.85 8.22
N LEU A 321 0.11 8.30 7.06
CA LEU A 321 1.09 7.79 6.11
C LEU A 321 0.90 8.53 4.79
N TYR A 322 2.00 9.06 4.21
CA TYR A 322 1.98 9.58 2.85
C TYR A 322 2.84 8.70 1.97
N ILE A 323 2.40 8.46 0.73
CA ILE A 323 3.09 7.58 -0.21
C ILE A 323 3.09 8.23 -1.59
N ALA A 324 4.23 8.17 -2.29
CA ALA A 324 4.28 8.47 -3.71
C ALA A 324 3.73 7.28 -4.51
N VAL A 325 2.84 7.55 -5.46
CA VAL A 325 2.30 6.56 -6.39
C VAL A 325 2.57 6.99 -7.82
N GLY A 326 3.50 6.32 -8.47
CA GLY A 326 4.12 6.84 -9.67
C GLY A 326 4.77 8.22 -9.40
N ASN A 327 5.09 8.94 -10.46
CA ASN A 327 5.63 10.30 -10.37
C ASN A 327 4.53 11.40 -10.39
N HIS A 328 3.25 11.02 -10.35
CA HIS A 328 2.11 11.90 -10.62
C HIS A 328 1.07 11.96 -9.50
N ALA A 329 1.08 11.04 -8.53
CA ALA A 329 0.08 10.99 -7.48
C ALA A 329 0.69 10.98 -6.09
N PHE A 330 0.06 11.75 -5.21
CA PHE A 330 0.30 11.82 -3.78
C PHE A 330 -0.81 11.06 -3.05
N SER A 331 -0.46 10.05 -2.25
CA SER A 331 -1.40 9.30 -1.43
C SER A 331 -1.33 9.77 0.01
N PHE A 332 -2.48 10.13 0.56
CA PHE A 332 -2.72 10.53 1.93
C PHE A 332 -3.52 9.44 2.64
N GLU A 333 -2.98 8.89 3.71
CA GLU A 333 -3.60 7.81 4.46
C GLU A 333 -3.75 8.17 5.94
N PRO A 334 -4.89 8.76 6.35
CA PRO A 334 -5.23 8.93 7.76
C PRO A 334 -5.67 7.59 8.36
N VAL A 335 -5.14 7.29 9.53
CA VAL A 335 -5.38 6.05 10.27
C VAL A 335 -5.95 6.38 11.63
N PHE A 336 -7.11 5.85 11.95
CA PHE A 336 -7.78 5.98 13.23
C PHE A 336 -7.36 4.84 14.16
N HIS A 337 -7.08 5.17 15.41
CA HIS A 337 -6.71 4.24 16.46
C HIS A 337 -7.61 4.44 17.67
N TRP A 338 -8.05 3.34 18.30
CA TRP A 338 -8.85 3.37 19.54
C TRP A 338 -8.84 2.01 20.23
N PHE A 339 -9.08 1.97 21.52
CA PHE A 339 -9.29 0.74 22.25
C PHE A 339 -10.76 0.31 22.16
N ASP A 340 -10.99 -0.94 21.73
CA ASP A 340 -12.31 -1.56 21.62
C ASP A 340 -12.14 -3.09 21.57
N GLU A 341 -13.18 -3.85 21.89
CA GLU A 341 -13.16 -5.32 21.82
C GLU A 341 -12.64 -5.83 20.48
N TRP A 342 -11.87 -6.90 20.51
CA TRP A 342 -11.30 -7.45 19.28
C TRP A 342 -12.35 -8.20 18.47
N LEU A 343 -12.41 -7.91 17.18
CA LEU A 343 -13.18 -8.68 16.21
C LEU A 343 -12.49 -10.04 15.93
N PRO A 344 -13.20 -11.02 15.34
CA PRO A 344 -12.61 -12.30 14.97
C PRO A 344 -11.34 -12.18 14.12
N MET A 345 -11.25 -11.17 13.24
CA MET A 345 -10.03 -10.91 12.46
C MET A 345 -8.83 -10.54 13.34
N HIS A 346 -9.04 -9.74 14.38
CA HIS A 346 -7.99 -9.34 15.31
C HIS A 346 -7.48 -10.52 16.17
N GLN A 347 -8.32 -11.50 16.42
CA GLN A 347 -7.97 -12.69 17.18
C GLN A 347 -7.26 -13.78 16.36
N ARG A 348 -7.50 -13.80 15.02
CA ARG A 348 -7.03 -14.87 14.13
C ARG A 348 -5.86 -14.47 13.22
N THR A 349 -5.62 -13.19 13.04
CA THR A 349 -4.63 -12.70 12.07
C THR A 349 -3.24 -12.53 12.66
N PRO A 350 -3.06 -11.90 13.85
CA PRO A 350 -1.76 -11.79 14.50
C PRO A 350 -1.22 -13.13 14.95
N GLN A 351 0.08 -13.16 15.22
CA GLN A 351 0.72 -14.34 15.82
C GLN A 351 0.19 -14.59 17.23
N PRO A 352 -0.02 -15.87 17.64
CA PRO A 352 -0.46 -16.20 18.99
C PRO A 352 0.46 -15.62 20.08
N ALA A 353 1.77 -15.64 19.86
CA ALA A 353 2.75 -15.07 20.81
C ALA A 353 2.58 -13.56 21.00
N PHE A 354 2.23 -12.83 19.94
CA PHE A 354 1.94 -11.39 20.03
C PHE A 354 0.65 -11.14 20.82
N LEU A 355 -0.39 -11.94 20.59
CA LEU A 355 -1.68 -11.81 21.30
C LEU A 355 -1.59 -12.20 22.78
N ALA A 356 -0.68 -13.11 23.14
CA ALA A 356 -0.51 -13.58 24.52
C ALA A 356 -0.07 -12.46 25.49
N ASP A 357 0.65 -11.46 24.97
CA ASP A 357 1.13 -10.31 25.73
C ASP A 357 0.10 -9.16 25.79
N LEU A 358 -1.04 -9.31 25.12
CA LEU A 358 -2.05 -8.26 25.01
C LEU A 358 -3.35 -8.66 25.74
N LYS A 359 -4.03 -7.65 26.24
CA LYS A 359 -5.35 -7.81 26.84
C LYS A 359 -6.42 -7.31 25.86
N ASN A 360 -7.41 -8.16 25.55
CA ASN A 360 -8.57 -7.73 24.77
C ASN A 360 -9.32 -6.61 25.53
N PRO A 361 -9.45 -5.41 24.94
CA PRO A 361 -10.15 -4.30 25.61
C PRO A 361 -11.63 -4.60 25.81
N ALA A 362 -12.24 -3.88 26.74
CA ALA A 362 -13.70 -3.86 26.87
C ALA A 362 -14.34 -3.19 25.64
N PRO A 363 -15.62 -3.55 25.31
CA PRO A 363 -16.36 -2.88 24.25
C PRO A 363 -16.43 -1.36 24.43
N ASN A 364 -16.14 -0.61 23.38
CA ASN A 364 -16.23 0.86 23.38
C ASN A 364 -17.12 1.36 22.22
N PRO A 365 -18.44 1.20 22.33
CA PRO A 365 -19.37 1.58 21.28
C PRO A 365 -19.36 3.09 20.99
N ALA A 366 -19.07 3.94 21.99
CA ALA A 366 -19.00 5.40 21.80
C ALA A 366 -17.81 5.81 20.90
N ALA A 367 -16.61 5.24 21.15
CA ALA A 367 -15.47 5.46 20.28
C ALA A 367 -15.71 4.92 18.86
N ARG A 368 -16.31 3.73 18.75
CA ARG A 368 -16.68 3.12 17.45
C ARG A 368 -17.61 4.01 16.65
N GLN A 369 -18.65 4.57 17.29
CA GLN A 369 -19.59 5.48 16.65
C GLN A 369 -18.91 6.79 16.22
N LEU A 370 -18.06 7.37 17.06
CA LEU A 370 -17.29 8.57 16.70
C LEU A 370 -16.37 8.30 15.51
N VAL A 371 -15.62 7.19 15.53
CA VAL A 371 -14.73 6.82 14.41
C VAL A 371 -15.54 6.66 13.12
N GLU A 372 -16.70 6.02 13.17
CA GLU A 372 -17.57 5.87 11.98
C GLU A 372 -18.09 7.20 11.48
N GLU A 373 -18.53 8.09 12.38
CA GLU A 373 -18.98 9.45 12.06
C GLU A 373 -17.88 10.25 11.34
N VAL A 374 -16.67 10.28 11.93
CA VAL A 374 -15.54 11.03 11.37
C VAL A 374 -15.05 10.43 10.06
N ARG A 375 -14.98 9.10 9.95
CA ARG A 375 -14.62 8.42 8.70
C ARG A 375 -15.59 8.75 7.57
N ARG A 376 -16.88 8.81 7.85
CA ARG A 376 -17.91 9.19 6.86
C ARG A 376 -17.72 10.64 6.41
N ALA A 377 -17.46 11.56 7.33
CA ALA A 377 -17.16 12.95 7.00
C ALA A 377 -15.88 13.09 6.16
N MET A 378 -14.83 12.32 6.50
CA MET A 378 -13.59 12.31 5.73
C MET A 378 -13.74 11.73 4.31
N THR A 379 -14.50 10.65 4.13
CA THR A 379 -14.74 10.11 2.78
C THR A 379 -15.55 11.07 1.91
N GLN A 380 -16.46 11.84 2.51
CA GLN A 380 -17.15 12.92 1.83
C GLN A 380 -16.19 14.03 1.41
N LEU A 381 -15.30 14.46 2.32
CA LEU A 381 -14.26 15.45 2.03
C LEU A 381 -13.35 14.99 0.89
N PHE A 382 -12.94 13.72 0.88
CA PHE A 382 -12.12 13.16 -0.19
C PHE A 382 -12.81 13.23 -1.55
N ARG A 383 -14.10 12.93 -1.60
CA ARG A 383 -14.92 13.08 -2.81
C ARG A 383 -14.97 14.54 -3.28
N GLU A 384 -15.17 15.50 -2.36
CA GLU A 384 -15.21 16.93 -2.67
C GLU A 384 -13.88 17.46 -3.23
N HIS A 385 -12.76 16.85 -2.81
CA HIS A 385 -11.43 17.13 -3.34
C HIS A 385 -11.07 16.32 -4.61
N GLY A 386 -12.01 15.54 -5.17
CA GLY A 386 -11.77 14.71 -6.35
C GLY A 386 -10.75 13.61 -6.14
N ALA A 387 -10.55 13.16 -4.89
CA ALA A 387 -9.55 12.16 -4.57
C ALA A 387 -9.98 10.76 -5.06
N ALA A 388 -9.00 10.01 -5.59
CA ALA A 388 -9.15 8.59 -5.84
C ALA A 388 -8.78 7.79 -4.59
N SER A 389 -9.50 6.71 -4.30
CA SER A 389 -9.27 5.87 -3.13
C SER A 389 -8.96 4.42 -3.50
N ASN A 390 -8.23 3.72 -2.64
CA ASN A 390 -8.12 2.26 -2.69
C ASN A 390 -9.21 1.64 -1.81
N GLN A 391 -9.42 0.31 -1.96
CA GLN A 391 -10.34 -0.42 -1.10
C GLN A 391 -11.73 0.25 -1.02
N ILE A 392 -12.21 0.72 -2.17
CA ILE A 392 -13.44 1.52 -2.28
C ILE A 392 -14.59 0.82 -1.55
N GLY A 393 -14.90 -0.42 -1.91
CA GLY A 393 -15.86 -1.29 -1.24
C GLY A 393 -17.20 -0.59 -0.99
N LYS A 394 -17.60 -0.59 0.29
CA LYS A 394 -18.80 0.09 0.81
C LYS A 394 -18.45 1.35 1.63
N THR A 395 -17.16 1.73 1.65
CA THR A 395 -16.66 2.84 2.48
C THR A 395 -16.76 4.18 1.77
N TYR A 396 -16.44 4.21 0.48
CA TYR A 396 -16.38 5.45 -0.30
C TYR A 396 -17.58 5.58 -1.23
N GLN A 397 -18.07 6.82 -1.38
CA GLN A 397 -19.19 7.16 -2.25
C GLN A 397 -18.72 7.26 -3.72
N TYR A 398 -18.32 6.12 -4.32
CA TYR A 398 -17.72 6.08 -5.65
C TYR A 398 -18.73 6.46 -6.73
N ARG A 399 -19.85 5.75 -6.82
CA ARG A 399 -20.87 5.93 -7.86
C ARG A 399 -21.52 7.32 -7.79
N GLU A 400 -21.74 7.84 -6.58
CA GLU A 400 -22.29 9.18 -6.34
C GLU A 400 -21.33 10.29 -6.78
N GLY A 401 -20.03 10.03 -6.82
CA GLY A 401 -19.00 10.97 -7.28
C GLY A 401 -18.84 11.02 -8.81
N LEU A 402 -19.41 10.07 -9.54
CA LEU A 402 -19.30 10.01 -10.99
C LEU A 402 -20.18 11.05 -11.70
N ARG A 403 -19.69 11.57 -12.82
CA ARG A 403 -20.53 12.30 -13.76
C ARG A 403 -21.63 11.39 -14.31
N ALA A 404 -22.77 11.96 -14.70
CA ALA A 404 -23.93 11.20 -15.13
C ALA A 404 -23.57 10.22 -16.25
N GLU A 405 -22.88 10.67 -17.28
CA GLU A 405 -22.52 9.87 -18.47
C GLU A 405 -21.61 8.68 -18.10
N THR A 406 -20.66 8.92 -17.17
CA THR A 406 -19.74 7.87 -16.68
C THR A 406 -20.49 6.85 -15.83
N ARG A 407 -21.41 7.33 -14.98
CA ARG A 407 -22.26 6.47 -14.16
C ARG A 407 -23.17 5.61 -15.02
N ASP A 408 -23.82 6.19 -16.04
CA ASP A 408 -24.72 5.47 -16.95
C ASP A 408 -23.99 4.36 -17.72
N LEU A 409 -22.74 4.64 -18.16
CA LEU A 409 -21.89 3.63 -18.79
C LEU A 409 -21.53 2.50 -17.80
N LEU A 410 -21.13 2.85 -16.57
CA LEU A 410 -20.81 1.88 -15.54
C LEU A 410 -22.01 1.00 -15.17
N ASP A 411 -23.19 1.61 -15.05
CA ASP A 411 -24.45 0.90 -14.78
C ASP A 411 -24.84 -0.04 -15.94
N ALA A 412 -24.60 0.36 -17.17
CA ALA A 412 -24.82 -0.48 -18.35
C ALA A 412 -23.88 -1.70 -18.36
N LEU A 413 -22.60 -1.49 -18.04
CA LEU A 413 -21.62 -2.57 -17.89
C LEU A 413 -22.03 -3.53 -16.76
N LYS A 414 -22.40 -3.00 -15.59
CA LYS A 414 -22.89 -3.81 -14.46
C LYS A 414 -24.08 -4.68 -14.87
N ARG A 415 -25.10 -4.09 -15.48
CA ARG A 415 -26.28 -4.84 -15.97
C ARG A 415 -25.93 -5.92 -16.99
N SER A 416 -24.93 -5.68 -17.84
CA SER A 416 -24.49 -6.65 -18.85
C SER A 416 -23.81 -7.88 -18.23
N VAL A 417 -22.96 -7.70 -17.21
CA VAL A 417 -22.17 -8.79 -16.61
C VAL A 417 -22.83 -9.41 -15.37
N ASP A 418 -23.74 -8.70 -14.73
CA ASP A 418 -24.45 -9.12 -13.52
C ASP A 418 -25.89 -8.56 -13.45
N PRO A 419 -26.77 -9.05 -14.32
CA PRO A 419 -28.14 -8.52 -14.42
C PRO A 419 -29.00 -8.74 -13.18
N LEU A 420 -28.63 -9.69 -12.31
CA LEU A 420 -29.33 -10.01 -11.07
C LEU A 420 -28.74 -9.34 -9.83
N GLY A 421 -27.66 -8.57 -9.96
CA GLY A 421 -27.01 -7.88 -8.84
C GLY A 421 -26.39 -8.81 -7.79
N LEU A 422 -25.89 -9.99 -8.20
CA LEU A 422 -25.37 -11.01 -7.29
C LEU A 422 -23.95 -10.71 -6.82
N MET A 423 -23.16 -9.98 -7.62
CA MET A 423 -21.75 -9.74 -7.37
C MET A 423 -21.56 -8.57 -6.41
N ASN A 424 -21.13 -8.88 -5.18
CA ASN A 424 -20.79 -7.94 -4.09
C ASN A 424 -21.78 -6.76 -3.96
N PRO A 425 -23.06 -7.01 -3.68
CA PRO A 425 -24.09 -5.97 -3.61
C PRO A 425 -23.75 -4.91 -2.55
N GLY A 426 -24.01 -3.65 -2.87
CA GLY A 426 -23.70 -2.47 -2.06
C GLY A 426 -22.27 -1.96 -2.19
N ALA A 427 -21.33 -2.70 -2.81
CA ALA A 427 -20.01 -2.18 -3.10
C ALA A 427 -20.03 -1.23 -4.30
N LEU A 428 -19.15 -0.23 -4.32
CA LEU A 428 -19.10 0.86 -5.30
C LEU A 428 -20.39 1.71 -5.39
N GLY A 429 -21.35 1.54 -4.49
CA GLY A 429 -22.66 2.19 -4.56
C GLY A 429 -23.67 1.49 -5.50
N PHE A 430 -23.41 0.24 -5.88
CA PHE A 430 -24.43 -0.56 -6.57
C PHE A 430 -25.41 -1.14 -5.56
N ASP A 431 -26.67 -0.79 -5.67
CA ASP A 431 -27.79 -1.40 -4.95
C ASP A 431 -28.04 -2.83 -5.46
N ARG A 432 -28.84 -3.58 -4.68
CA ARG A 432 -29.30 -4.92 -5.11
C ARG A 432 -30.25 -4.84 -6.29
#